data_88628e5da01bef9909186e68dc14ef89
#
_entry.id   88628e5da01bef9909186e68dc14ef89
#
_cell.length_a   1.000
_cell.length_b   1.000
_cell.length_c   1.000
_cell.angle_alpha   90.00
_cell.angle_beta   90.00
_cell.angle_gamma   90.00
#
_symmetry.space_group_name_H-M   'P 1'
#
loop_
_entity.id
_entity.type
_entity.pdbx_description
1 polymer ?
#
loop_
_entity_poly.entity_id
_entity_poly.type
_entity_poly.pdbx_seq_one_letter_code
_entity_poly.pdbx_strand_id
1 'polypeptide(L)'
;EVIEVRNVSKKYRKVKALDDISFNIEEGKITCILGINGVGKSTILKSIAGLIQPDKGEILIDNEKISYKIYDKVSFVPDVDNHFAQYTIKESFEFMKQFYKNWDDEKAYEMLELFNLTDDRKISKLSKGNIARVKIILGFAQNAKYTLLDEPFSGIDIFKREEFLGVMTKYINEEQSIILTTHEISEIEMIADDVILIDEGKVSCIFNAEELRTRDGMSIVDKMREVYKGE
;
A
#
# COMPACT_ATOMS: atom_id res chain seq x y z
N GLU A 1 -10.94 -7.81 -12.97
CA GLU A 1 -10.87 -6.36 -12.72
C GLU A 1 -9.43 -5.99 -12.38
N VAL A 2 -9.05 -4.75 -12.63
CA VAL A 2 -7.62 -4.38 -12.66
C VAL A 2 -7.41 -2.89 -12.44
N ILE A 3 -6.24 -2.53 -11.87
CA ILE A 3 -5.72 -1.16 -11.95
C ILE A 3 -4.74 -1.12 -13.12
N GLU A 4 -5.01 -0.25 -14.09
CA GLU A 4 -4.14 -0.05 -15.25
C GLU A 4 -3.44 1.30 -15.16
N VAL A 5 -2.13 1.28 -15.22
CA VAL A 5 -1.25 2.46 -15.32
C VAL A 5 -0.71 2.52 -16.74
N ARG A 6 -1.05 3.59 -17.48
CA ARG A 6 -0.74 3.72 -18.92
C ARG A 6 0.08 4.97 -19.19
N ASN A 7 1.36 4.80 -19.54
CA ASN A 7 2.30 5.86 -19.94
C ASN A 7 2.35 7.05 -18.97
N VAL A 8 2.29 6.76 -17.67
CA VAL A 8 2.20 7.76 -16.62
C VAL A 8 3.55 8.43 -16.39
N SER A 9 3.55 9.76 -16.43
CA SER A 9 4.71 10.59 -16.07
C SER A 9 4.32 11.66 -15.06
N LYS A 10 5.23 11.95 -14.13
CA LYS A 10 5.07 13.01 -13.12
C LYS A 10 6.39 13.72 -12.85
N LYS A 11 6.35 15.03 -12.86
CA LYS A 11 7.51 15.88 -12.59
C LYS A 11 7.24 16.85 -11.44
N TYR A 12 8.18 16.95 -10.53
CA TYR A 12 8.20 17.95 -9.48
C TYR A 12 9.36 18.92 -9.70
N ARG A 13 9.05 20.16 -10.12
CA ARG A 13 10.08 21.14 -10.49
C ARG A 13 11.03 20.58 -11.56
N LYS A 14 12.27 20.25 -11.18
CA LYS A 14 13.30 19.70 -12.09
C LYS A 14 13.44 18.18 -12.00
N VAL A 15 12.80 17.52 -11.01
CA VAL A 15 12.91 16.08 -10.78
C VAL A 15 11.75 15.37 -11.46
N LYS A 16 12.06 14.41 -12.32
CA LYS A 16 11.10 13.49 -12.94
C LYS A 16 10.90 12.33 -11.98
N ALA A 17 9.82 12.36 -11.23
CA ALA A 17 9.50 11.33 -10.25
C ALA A 17 8.96 10.05 -10.90
N LEU A 18 8.21 10.19 -12.02
CA LEU A 18 7.74 9.09 -12.85
C LEU A 18 8.02 9.43 -14.31
N ASP A 19 8.53 8.48 -15.07
CA ASP A 19 8.94 8.61 -16.45
C ASP A 19 8.38 7.50 -17.33
N ASP A 20 7.19 7.75 -17.91
CA ASP A 20 6.54 6.87 -18.88
C ASP A 20 6.31 5.44 -18.36
N ILE A 21 5.81 5.32 -17.13
CA ILE A 21 5.56 4.03 -16.52
C ILE A 21 4.23 3.41 -16.97
N SER A 22 4.26 2.11 -17.22
CA SER A 22 3.08 1.33 -17.57
C SER A 22 3.12 -0.04 -16.91
N PHE A 23 2.04 -0.42 -16.24
CA PHE A 23 1.85 -1.75 -15.64
C PHE A 23 0.38 -1.97 -15.27
N ASN A 24 0.04 -3.22 -14.98
CA ASN A 24 -1.26 -3.61 -14.48
C ASN A 24 -1.13 -4.25 -13.10
N ILE A 25 -2.15 -4.07 -12.26
CA ILE A 25 -2.29 -4.73 -10.96
C ILE A 25 -3.57 -5.54 -11.00
N GLU A 26 -3.44 -6.84 -10.78
CA GLU A 26 -4.56 -7.78 -10.81
C GLU A 26 -5.32 -7.80 -9.48
N GLU A 27 -6.60 -8.13 -9.54
CA GLU A 27 -7.46 -8.30 -8.38
C GLU A 27 -7.09 -9.56 -7.58
N GLY A 28 -7.34 -9.53 -6.26
CA GLY A 28 -7.13 -10.67 -5.37
C GLY A 28 -5.67 -10.96 -5.04
N LYS A 29 -4.75 -10.04 -5.34
CA LYS A 29 -3.32 -10.22 -5.13
C LYS A 29 -2.71 -9.18 -4.20
N ILE A 30 -1.57 -9.55 -3.61
CA ILE A 30 -0.67 -8.62 -2.91
C ILE A 30 0.43 -8.21 -3.90
N THR A 31 0.32 -6.98 -4.41
CA THR A 31 1.32 -6.40 -5.32
C THR A 31 2.27 -5.47 -4.57
N CYS A 32 3.56 -5.74 -4.66
CA CYS A 32 4.60 -4.96 -4.01
C CYS A 32 5.32 -4.05 -5.02
N ILE A 33 5.30 -2.74 -4.79
CA ILE A 33 6.06 -1.76 -5.57
C ILE A 33 7.37 -1.48 -4.83
N LEU A 34 8.48 -1.98 -5.35
CA LEU A 34 9.79 -1.93 -4.73
C LEU A 34 10.71 -0.92 -5.41
N GLY A 35 11.70 -0.47 -4.69
CA GLY A 35 12.75 0.42 -5.18
C GLY A 35 13.40 1.18 -4.04
N ILE A 36 14.55 1.80 -4.30
CA ILE A 36 15.24 2.63 -3.31
C ILE A 36 14.43 3.89 -2.97
N ASN A 37 14.81 4.58 -1.91
CA ASN A 37 14.11 5.80 -1.51
C ASN A 37 14.24 6.90 -2.58
N GLY A 38 13.12 7.58 -2.86
CA GLY A 38 13.08 8.69 -3.81
C GLY A 38 12.84 8.32 -5.28
N VAL A 39 12.72 7.03 -5.64
CA VAL A 39 12.53 6.57 -7.04
C VAL A 39 11.11 6.75 -7.60
N GLY A 40 10.15 7.24 -6.79
CA GLY A 40 8.78 7.50 -7.27
C GLY A 40 7.70 6.58 -6.70
N LYS A 41 8.01 5.60 -5.82
CA LYS A 41 7.05 4.65 -5.24
C LYS A 41 5.80 5.33 -4.65
N SER A 42 5.99 6.25 -3.70
CA SER A 42 4.87 7.00 -3.10
C SER A 42 4.15 7.90 -4.10
N THR A 43 4.83 8.37 -5.15
CA THR A 43 4.20 9.18 -6.19
C THR A 43 3.23 8.37 -7.01
N ILE A 44 3.61 7.16 -7.44
CA ILE A 44 2.69 6.31 -8.19
C ILE A 44 1.52 5.83 -7.32
N LEU A 45 1.78 5.45 -6.07
CA LEU A 45 0.73 5.00 -5.15
C LEU A 45 -0.30 6.11 -4.90
N LYS A 46 0.17 7.36 -4.66
CA LYS A 46 -0.71 8.53 -4.53
C LYS A 46 -1.42 8.90 -5.83
N SER A 47 -0.83 8.61 -6.98
CA SER A 47 -1.50 8.81 -8.27
C SER A 47 -2.64 7.82 -8.46
N ILE A 48 -2.44 6.54 -8.09
CA ILE A 48 -3.49 5.52 -8.09
C ILE A 48 -4.61 5.90 -7.09
N ALA A 49 -4.26 6.43 -5.92
CA ALA A 49 -5.22 6.93 -4.93
C ALA A 49 -5.96 8.20 -5.37
N GLY A 50 -5.65 8.78 -6.53
CA GLY A 50 -6.27 10.02 -7.00
C GLY A 50 -5.82 11.28 -6.25
N LEU A 51 -4.81 11.18 -5.38
CA LEU A 51 -4.28 12.30 -4.59
C LEU A 51 -3.30 13.17 -5.38
N ILE A 52 -2.70 12.61 -6.43
CA ILE A 52 -1.77 13.30 -7.33
C ILE A 52 -2.22 13.03 -8.76
N GLN A 53 -2.42 14.10 -9.52
CA GLN A 53 -2.71 13.97 -10.95
C GLN A 53 -1.38 13.81 -11.72
N PRO A 54 -1.26 12.76 -12.57
CA PRO A 54 -0.17 12.63 -13.52
C PRO A 54 -0.09 13.83 -14.49
N ASP A 55 1.12 14.16 -14.94
CA ASP A 55 1.31 15.20 -15.97
C ASP A 55 1.05 14.64 -17.38
N LYS A 56 1.25 13.32 -17.56
CA LYS A 56 0.95 12.57 -18.79
C LYS A 56 0.47 11.18 -18.44
N GLY A 57 -0.19 10.55 -19.41
CA GLY A 57 -0.75 9.21 -19.28
C GLY A 57 -2.07 9.22 -18.52
N GLU A 58 -2.54 8.04 -18.20
CA GLU A 58 -3.79 7.85 -17.44
C GLU A 58 -3.70 6.64 -16.53
N ILE A 59 -4.53 6.65 -15.50
CA ILE A 59 -4.73 5.50 -14.60
C ILE A 59 -6.21 5.17 -14.62
N LEU A 60 -6.50 3.87 -14.83
CA LEU A 60 -7.85 3.34 -14.82
C LEU A 60 -7.98 2.35 -13.66
N ILE A 61 -9.11 2.39 -12.97
CA ILE A 61 -9.50 1.42 -11.94
C ILE A 61 -10.78 0.77 -12.40
N ASP A 62 -10.77 -0.54 -12.65
CA ASP A 62 -11.91 -1.28 -13.23
C ASP A 62 -12.44 -0.62 -14.51
N ASN A 63 -11.55 -0.22 -15.42
CA ASN A 63 -11.83 0.51 -16.67
C ASN A 63 -12.42 1.93 -16.49
N GLU A 64 -12.50 2.44 -15.28
CA GLU A 64 -12.98 3.80 -15.01
C GLU A 64 -11.82 4.75 -14.73
N LYS A 65 -11.89 5.98 -15.26
CA LYS A 65 -10.91 7.03 -14.93
C LYS A 65 -11.05 7.47 -13.48
N ILE A 66 -9.93 7.83 -12.89
CA ILE A 66 -9.88 8.36 -11.51
C ILE A 66 -10.83 9.55 -11.36
N SER A 67 -11.74 9.45 -10.41
CA SER A 67 -12.71 10.48 -10.03
C SER A 67 -13.04 10.34 -8.53
N TYR A 68 -13.89 11.20 -7.99
CA TYR A 68 -14.32 11.05 -6.58
C TYR A 68 -15.00 9.70 -6.26
N LYS A 69 -15.48 8.97 -7.25
CA LYS A 69 -16.11 7.65 -7.07
C LYS A 69 -15.12 6.54 -6.69
N ILE A 70 -13.83 6.74 -6.93
CA ILE A 70 -12.84 5.71 -6.58
C ILE A 70 -12.70 5.51 -5.07
N TYR A 71 -13.08 6.49 -4.24
CA TYR A 71 -12.98 6.39 -2.78
C TYR A 71 -13.92 5.35 -2.17
N ASP A 72 -14.91 4.87 -2.92
CA ASP A 72 -15.70 3.68 -2.54
C ASP A 72 -14.94 2.36 -2.83
N LYS A 73 -13.92 2.39 -3.71
CA LYS A 73 -13.16 1.22 -4.16
C LYS A 73 -11.71 1.18 -3.63
N VAL A 74 -11.17 2.34 -3.26
CA VAL A 74 -9.76 2.50 -2.92
C VAL A 74 -9.60 3.07 -1.52
N SER A 75 -8.90 2.35 -0.67
CA SER A 75 -8.40 2.83 0.61
C SER A 75 -6.93 3.22 0.48
N PHE A 76 -6.50 4.30 1.12
CA PHE A 76 -5.12 4.73 1.11
C PHE A 76 -4.59 4.96 2.53
N VAL A 77 -3.54 4.26 2.89
CA VAL A 77 -2.81 4.38 4.16
C VAL A 77 -1.45 5.04 3.89
N PRO A 78 -1.28 6.32 4.23
CA PRO A 78 -0.02 7.04 3.97
C PRO A 78 1.06 6.68 4.98
N ASP A 79 2.33 6.89 4.60
CA ASP A 79 3.49 6.78 5.49
C ASP A 79 3.43 7.82 6.64
N VAL A 80 2.94 9.03 6.35
CA VAL A 80 2.92 10.14 7.32
C VAL A 80 1.86 10.01 8.41
N ASP A 81 2.16 10.52 9.63
CA ASP A 81 1.32 10.40 10.83
C ASP A 81 0.31 11.56 10.98
N ASN A 82 -0.29 12.02 9.89
CA ASN A 82 -1.08 13.28 9.89
C ASN A 82 -2.56 13.13 10.23
N HIS A 83 -3.03 11.97 10.66
CA HIS A 83 -4.46 11.81 10.86
C HIS A 83 -4.86 11.84 12.32
N PHE A 84 -5.97 12.52 12.57
CA PHE A 84 -6.79 12.41 13.78
C PHE A 84 -6.00 12.50 15.09
N ALA A 85 -4.84 13.19 15.13
CA ALA A 85 -3.97 13.24 16.31
C ALA A 85 -4.71 13.64 17.59
N GLN A 86 -5.75 14.46 17.49
CA GLN A 86 -6.54 14.92 18.62
C GLN A 86 -7.72 14.01 18.97
N TYR A 87 -8.06 13.06 18.08
CA TYR A 87 -9.16 12.12 18.29
C TYR A 87 -8.69 10.95 19.14
N THR A 88 -9.61 10.33 19.85
CA THR A 88 -9.45 8.95 20.31
C THR A 88 -9.56 7.99 19.12
N ILE A 89 -9.16 6.74 19.32
CA ILE A 89 -9.33 5.72 18.28
C ILE A 89 -10.81 5.56 17.93
N LYS A 90 -11.70 5.53 18.95
CA LYS A 90 -13.16 5.47 18.77
C LYS A 90 -13.69 6.65 17.94
N GLU A 91 -13.29 7.87 18.28
CA GLU A 91 -13.71 9.05 17.53
C GLU A 91 -13.26 9.01 16.07
N SER A 92 -12.07 8.42 15.79
CA SER A 92 -11.61 8.22 14.42
C SER A 92 -12.46 7.18 13.67
N PHE A 93 -12.90 6.10 14.32
CA PHE A 93 -13.81 5.12 13.72
C PHE A 93 -15.16 5.73 13.39
N GLU A 94 -15.75 6.47 14.34
CA GLU A 94 -17.02 7.18 14.11
C GLU A 94 -16.92 8.21 12.99
N PHE A 95 -15.79 8.89 12.86
CA PHE A 95 -15.53 9.78 11.73
C PHE A 95 -15.50 9.02 10.41
N MET A 96 -14.71 7.97 10.30
CA MET A 96 -14.56 7.17 9.08
C MET A 96 -15.89 6.58 8.62
N LYS A 97 -16.70 6.07 9.55
CA LYS A 97 -18.02 5.51 9.29
C LYS A 97 -18.98 6.51 8.62
N GLN A 98 -18.83 7.81 8.84
CA GLN A 98 -19.68 8.83 8.20
C GLN A 98 -19.34 9.02 6.71
N PHE A 99 -18.10 8.72 6.30
CA PHE A 99 -17.63 9.00 4.94
C PHE A 99 -17.52 7.75 4.07
N TYR A 100 -17.27 6.58 4.67
CA TYR A 100 -17.06 5.33 3.95
C TYR A 100 -18.26 4.39 4.12
N LYS A 101 -19.01 4.17 3.03
CA LYS A 101 -20.26 3.37 3.03
C LYS A 101 -20.02 1.91 3.43
N ASN A 102 -18.85 1.37 3.07
CA ASN A 102 -18.46 -0.01 3.31
C ASN A 102 -17.70 -0.19 4.63
N TRP A 103 -17.67 0.85 5.48
CA TRP A 103 -16.99 0.78 6.76
C TRP A 103 -17.51 -0.39 7.60
N ASP A 104 -16.57 -1.19 8.11
CA ASP A 104 -16.83 -2.41 8.86
C ASP A 104 -16.38 -2.24 10.31
N ASP A 105 -17.35 -1.98 11.20
CA ASP A 105 -17.10 -1.80 12.63
C ASP A 105 -16.56 -3.09 13.27
N GLU A 106 -17.09 -4.27 12.89
CA GLU A 106 -16.68 -5.54 13.45
C GLU A 106 -15.21 -5.81 13.14
N LYS A 107 -14.81 -5.66 11.88
CA LYS A 107 -13.41 -5.76 11.44
C LYS A 107 -12.51 -4.75 12.19
N ALA A 108 -12.96 -3.50 12.36
CA ALA A 108 -12.19 -2.48 13.06
C ALA A 108 -11.92 -2.85 14.52
N TYR A 109 -12.93 -3.34 15.23
CA TYR A 109 -12.78 -3.73 16.64
C TYR A 109 -12.05 -5.07 16.81
N GLU A 110 -12.24 -6.05 15.92
CA GLU A 110 -11.42 -7.26 15.90
C GLU A 110 -9.92 -6.95 15.73
N MET A 111 -9.59 -6.07 14.78
CA MET A 111 -8.21 -5.66 14.56
C MET A 111 -7.65 -4.89 15.75
N LEU A 112 -8.48 -4.05 16.40
CA LEU A 112 -8.10 -3.32 17.61
C LEU A 112 -7.71 -4.28 18.73
N GLU A 113 -8.50 -5.33 18.94
CA GLU A 113 -8.23 -6.39 19.92
C GLU A 113 -6.95 -7.16 19.59
N LEU A 114 -6.76 -7.58 18.32
CA LEU A 114 -5.55 -8.26 17.85
C LEU A 114 -4.29 -7.43 18.12
N PHE A 115 -4.36 -6.12 17.95
CA PHE A 115 -3.24 -5.21 18.22
C PHE A 115 -3.11 -4.82 19.71
N ASN A 116 -3.93 -5.37 20.60
CA ASN A 116 -3.96 -5.05 22.02
C ASN A 116 -4.08 -3.53 22.29
N LEU A 117 -4.97 -2.86 21.55
CA LEU A 117 -5.25 -1.44 21.69
C LEU A 117 -6.62 -1.23 22.33
N THR A 118 -6.79 -0.11 23.05
CA THR A 118 -8.10 0.32 23.57
C THR A 118 -8.56 1.58 22.82
N ASP A 119 -9.84 1.69 22.57
CA ASP A 119 -10.43 2.72 21.72
C ASP A 119 -10.54 4.11 22.35
N ASP A 120 -10.39 4.20 23.68
CA ASP A 120 -10.46 5.44 24.48
C ASP A 120 -9.18 6.30 24.41
N ARG A 121 -8.07 5.74 23.91
CA ARG A 121 -6.79 6.46 23.84
C ARG A 121 -6.75 7.47 22.71
N LYS A 122 -6.24 8.68 23.03
CA LYS A 122 -5.93 9.68 22.00
C LYS A 122 -4.77 9.22 21.12
N ILE A 123 -4.93 9.36 19.80
CA ILE A 123 -3.92 8.93 18.82
C ILE A 123 -2.59 9.65 19.05
N SER A 124 -2.61 10.94 19.40
CA SER A 124 -1.39 11.72 19.75
C SER A 124 -0.60 11.20 20.97
N LYS A 125 -1.19 10.32 21.77
CA LYS A 125 -0.54 9.73 22.95
C LYS A 125 -0.01 8.32 22.71
N LEU A 126 -0.20 7.79 21.53
CA LEU A 126 0.28 6.48 21.14
C LEU A 126 1.77 6.51 20.73
N SER A 127 2.44 5.37 20.87
CA SER A 127 3.77 5.18 20.27
C SER A 127 3.64 5.16 18.73
N LYS A 128 4.74 5.45 18.00
CA LYS A 128 4.77 5.38 16.52
C LYS A 128 4.23 4.05 15.99
N GLY A 129 4.64 2.92 16.58
CA GLY A 129 4.15 1.60 16.18
C GLY A 129 2.65 1.43 16.42
N ASN A 130 2.08 1.99 17.48
CA ASN A 130 0.65 1.94 17.73
C ASN A 130 -0.14 2.90 16.80
N ILE A 131 0.43 4.05 16.43
CA ILE A 131 -0.14 4.92 15.38
C ILE A 131 -0.20 4.17 14.05
N ALA A 132 0.87 3.46 13.68
CA ALA A 132 0.88 2.64 12.46
C ALA A 132 -0.22 1.56 12.50
N ARG A 133 -0.44 0.88 13.63
CA ARG A 133 -1.53 -0.09 13.81
C ARG A 133 -2.89 0.56 13.62
N VAL A 134 -3.14 1.72 14.21
CA VAL A 134 -4.40 2.47 14.02
C VAL A 134 -4.60 2.83 12.54
N LYS A 135 -3.55 3.28 11.84
CA LYS A 135 -3.62 3.57 10.39
C LYS A 135 -4.04 2.35 9.59
N ILE A 136 -3.47 1.18 9.89
CA ILE A 136 -3.83 -0.08 9.23
C ILE A 136 -5.30 -0.43 9.52
N ILE A 137 -5.76 -0.34 10.77
CA ILE A 137 -7.18 -0.57 11.11
C ILE A 137 -8.07 0.35 10.27
N LEU A 138 -7.77 1.65 10.26
CA LEU A 138 -8.55 2.63 9.49
C LEU A 138 -8.56 2.33 7.99
N GLY A 139 -7.47 1.82 7.45
CA GLY A 139 -7.38 1.43 6.04
C GLY A 139 -8.20 0.17 5.71
N PHE A 140 -8.05 -0.89 6.48
CA PHE A 140 -8.69 -2.18 6.22
C PHE A 140 -10.19 -2.17 6.54
N ALA A 141 -10.61 -1.44 7.59
CA ALA A 141 -12.01 -1.33 7.98
C ALA A 141 -12.87 -0.52 6.99
N GLN A 142 -12.26 0.21 6.04
CA GLN A 142 -12.98 0.80 4.91
C GLN A 142 -13.57 -0.25 3.98
N ASN A 143 -13.10 -1.49 4.09
CA ASN A 143 -13.54 -2.63 3.29
C ASN A 143 -13.53 -2.34 1.79
N ALA A 144 -12.49 -1.62 1.35
CA ALA A 144 -12.28 -1.24 -0.03
C ALA A 144 -11.74 -2.43 -0.84
N LYS A 145 -12.03 -2.43 -2.13
CA LYS A 145 -11.53 -3.43 -3.07
C LYS A 145 -10.00 -3.38 -3.22
N TYR A 146 -9.43 -2.18 -3.23
CA TYR A 146 -8.00 -1.94 -3.33
C TYR A 146 -7.49 -1.18 -2.11
N THR A 147 -6.63 -1.80 -1.32
CA THR A 147 -5.98 -1.16 -0.17
C THR A 147 -4.54 -0.80 -0.52
N LEU A 148 -4.27 0.50 -0.57
CA LEU A 148 -2.96 1.06 -0.90
C LEU A 148 -2.22 1.42 0.38
N LEU A 149 -1.01 0.88 0.56
CA LEU A 149 -0.19 1.06 1.76
C LEU A 149 1.17 1.68 1.39
N ASP A 150 1.40 2.92 1.81
CA ASP A 150 2.67 3.61 1.56
C ASP A 150 3.63 3.38 2.73
N GLU A 151 4.69 2.58 2.50
CA GLU A 151 5.73 2.20 3.49
C GLU A 151 5.14 1.72 4.84
N PRO A 152 4.24 0.71 4.87
CA PRO A 152 3.47 0.35 6.07
C PRO A 152 4.32 -0.15 7.23
N PHE A 153 5.55 -0.59 6.97
CA PHE A 153 6.49 -1.12 7.98
C PHE A 153 7.43 -0.06 8.55
N SER A 154 7.38 1.18 8.03
CA SER A 154 8.25 2.27 8.45
C SER A 154 8.08 2.58 9.94
N GLY A 155 9.19 2.52 10.68
CA GLY A 155 9.20 2.79 12.12
C GLY A 155 8.57 1.72 13.02
N ILE A 156 8.25 0.54 12.47
CA ILE A 156 7.76 -0.60 13.23
C ILE A 156 8.94 -1.51 13.59
N ASP A 157 8.95 -1.95 14.85
CA ASP A 157 9.92 -2.92 15.35
C ASP A 157 9.79 -4.25 14.58
N ILE A 158 10.93 -4.88 14.26
CA ILE A 158 11.00 -6.10 13.45
C ILE A 158 10.12 -7.23 13.99
N PHE A 159 10.04 -7.41 15.31
CA PHE A 159 9.20 -8.45 15.94
C PHE A 159 7.70 -8.18 15.82
N LYS A 160 7.31 -6.92 15.56
CA LYS A 160 5.92 -6.52 15.37
C LYS A 160 5.48 -6.54 13.91
N ARG A 161 6.43 -6.67 12.97
CA ARG A 161 6.15 -6.75 11.54
C ARG A 161 5.44 -8.04 11.18
N GLU A 162 5.82 -9.17 11.80
CA GLU A 162 5.12 -10.45 11.61
C GLU A 162 3.64 -10.36 12.01
N GLU A 163 3.32 -9.64 13.09
CA GLU A 163 1.93 -9.38 13.50
C GLU A 163 1.16 -8.59 12.42
N PHE A 164 1.81 -7.58 11.83
CA PHE A 164 1.27 -6.82 10.70
C PHE A 164 1.00 -7.68 9.47
N LEU A 165 1.95 -8.51 9.09
CA LEU A 165 1.81 -9.43 7.97
C LEU A 165 0.66 -10.42 8.20
N GLY A 166 0.57 -10.98 9.42
CA GLY A 166 -0.52 -11.86 9.80
C GLY A 166 -1.90 -11.20 9.71
N VAL A 167 -2.01 -9.92 10.08
CA VAL A 167 -3.24 -9.15 9.93
C VAL A 167 -3.55 -8.92 8.45
N MET A 168 -2.58 -8.51 7.64
CA MET A 168 -2.79 -8.30 6.20
C MET A 168 -3.32 -9.56 5.53
N THR A 169 -2.69 -10.72 5.77
CA THR A 169 -3.11 -11.98 5.16
C THR A 169 -4.45 -12.48 5.68
N LYS A 170 -4.80 -12.20 6.94
CA LYS A 170 -6.08 -12.59 7.53
C LYS A 170 -7.27 -11.84 6.95
N TYR A 171 -7.08 -10.53 6.67
CA TYR A 171 -8.18 -9.65 6.26
C TYR A 171 -8.24 -9.35 4.78
N ILE A 172 -7.38 -9.99 3.97
CA ILE A 172 -7.52 -10.02 2.52
C ILE A 172 -8.41 -11.20 2.12
N ASN A 173 -9.26 -11.00 1.13
CA ASN A 173 -10.06 -12.05 0.49
C ASN A 173 -9.86 -11.99 -1.03
N GLU A 174 -10.40 -12.97 -1.76
CA GLU A 174 -10.23 -13.08 -3.21
C GLU A 174 -10.74 -11.86 -4.01
N GLU A 175 -11.60 -11.03 -3.41
CA GLU A 175 -12.13 -9.82 -4.03
C GLU A 175 -11.37 -8.55 -3.63
N GLN A 176 -10.41 -8.66 -2.71
CA GLN A 176 -9.63 -7.54 -2.20
C GLN A 176 -8.17 -7.68 -2.59
N SER A 177 -7.55 -6.56 -2.94
CA SER A 177 -6.14 -6.49 -3.31
C SER A 177 -5.39 -5.54 -2.40
N ILE A 178 -4.15 -5.88 -2.09
CA ILE A 178 -3.24 -4.99 -1.37
C ILE A 178 -2.15 -4.54 -2.35
N ILE A 179 -1.93 -3.25 -2.41
CA ILE A 179 -0.83 -2.66 -3.14
C ILE A 179 0.03 -1.91 -2.14
N LEU A 180 1.25 -2.34 -1.95
CA LEU A 180 2.12 -1.70 -0.98
C LEU A 180 3.44 -1.24 -1.59
N THR A 181 3.96 -0.14 -1.05
CA THR A 181 5.32 0.31 -1.33
C THR A 181 6.21 -0.01 -0.15
N THR A 182 7.41 -0.48 -0.41
CA THR A 182 8.42 -0.64 0.63
C THR A 182 9.83 -0.63 0.05
N HIS A 183 10.83 -0.37 0.87
CA HIS A 183 12.24 -0.60 0.61
C HIS A 183 12.77 -1.77 1.47
N GLU A 184 11.93 -2.33 2.34
CA GLU A 184 12.25 -3.46 3.22
C GLU A 184 11.76 -4.76 2.60
N ILE A 185 12.64 -5.48 1.90
CA ILE A 185 12.28 -6.63 1.06
C ILE A 185 12.01 -7.87 1.88
N SER A 186 12.75 -8.07 2.98
CA SER A 186 12.61 -9.24 3.85
C SER A 186 11.18 -9.46 4.34
N GLU A 187 10.46 -8.36 4.53
CA GLU A 187 9.09 -8.38 5.07
C GLU A 187 8.08 -8.93 4.06
N ILE A 188 8.29 -8.63 2.79
CA ILE A 188 7.33 -8.97 1.73
C ILE A 188 7.64 -10.29 1.04
N GLU A 189 8.81 -10.87 1.27
CA GLU A 189 9.27 -12.09 0.60
C GLU A 189 8.25 -13.24 0.67
N MET A 190 7.51 -13.33 1.78
CA MET A 190 6.56 -14.40 2.02
C MET A 190 5.12 -14.09 1.60
N ILE A 191 4.79 -12.79 1.40
CA ILE A 191 3.40 -12.38 1.15
C ILE A 191 3.15 -11.82 -0.24
N ALA A 192 4.21 -11.41 -0.96
CA ALA A 192 4.08 -10.84 -2.29
C ALA A 192 3.68 -11.91 -3.31
N ASP A 193 2.62 -11.62 -4.07
CA ASP A 193 2.28 -12.36 -5.28
C ASP A 193 3.02 -11.78 -6.48
N ASP A 194 2.87 -10.48 -6.72
CA ASP A 194 3.49 -9.79 -7.83
C ASP A 194 4.39 -8.64 -7.34
N VAL A 195 5.49 -8.45 -8.03
CA VAL A 195 6.46 -7.39 -7.72
C VAL A 195 6.67 -6.48 -8.92
N ILE A 196 6.58 -5.18 -8.69
CA ILE A 196 6.90 -4.13 -9.65
C ILE A 196 8.13 -3.39 -9.12
N LEU A 197 9.25 -3.52 -9.80
CA LEU A 197 10.48 -2.85 -9.42
C LEU A 197 10.60 -1.51 -10.14
N ILE A 198 10.71 -0.43 -9.38
CA ILE A 198 10.89 0.93 -9.92
C ILE A 198 12.32 1.41 -9.64
N ASP A 199 12.97 1.90 -10.67
CA ASP A 199 14.26 2.55 -10.59
C ASP A 199 14.27 3.83 -11.42
N GLU A 200 14.85 4.91 -10.90
CA GLU A 200 14.93 6.23 -11.56
C GLU A 200 13.60 6.70 -12.20
N GLY A 201 12.47 6.40 -11.54
CA GLY A 201 11.15 6.77 -12.03
C GLY A 201 10.60 5.90 -13.15
N LYS A 202 11.25 4.78 -13.49
CA LYS A 202 10.84 3.83 -14.53
C LYS A 202 10.56 2.46 -13.94
N VAL A 203 9.76 1.68 -14.63
CA VAL A 203 9.62 0.24 -14.32
C VAL A 203 10.83 -0.49 -14.87
N SER A 204 11.64 -1.07 -13.97
CA SER A 204 12.82 -1.86 -14.33
C SER A 204 12.43 -3.30 -14.69
N CYS A 205 11.58 -3.92 -13.86
CA CYS A 205 11.02 -5.24 -14.17
C CYS A 205 9.72 -5.47 -13.40
N ILE A 206 8.94 -6.43 -13.88
CA ILE A 206 7.74 -6.95 -13.22
C ILE A 206 7.86 -8.46 -13.21
N PHE A 207 7.57 -9.09 -12.08
CA PHE A 207 7.62 -10.54 -11.94
C PHE A 207 6.67 -11.05 -10.88
N ASN A 208 6.27 -12.32 -11.02
CA ASN A 208 5.53 -13.03 -9.99
C ASN A 208 6.53 -13.67 -9.02
N ALA A 209 6.32 -13.47 -7.71
CA ALA A 209 7.26 -13.92 -6.68
C ALA A 209 7.29 -15.45 -6.53
N GLU A 210 6.15 -16.14 -6.73
CA GLU A 210 6.09 -17.59 -6.69
C GLU A 210 6.79 -18.24 -7.88
N GLU A 211 6.58 -17.69 -9.09
CA GLU A 211 7.29 -18.15 -10.29
C GLU A 211 8.80 -17.95 -10.16
N LEU A 212 9.24 -16.81 -9.63
CA LEU A 212 10.65 -16.52 -9.38
C LEU A 212 11.28 -17.59 -8.46
N ARG A 213 10.60 -17.93 -7.37
CA ARG A 213 11.07 -18.95 -6.42
C ARG A 213 11.08 -20.37 -7.01
N THR A 214 10.00 -20.74 -7.71
CA THR A 214 9.83 -22.12 -8.18
C THR A 214 10.60 -22.44 -9.46
N ARG A 215 10.69 -21.50 -10.41
CA ARG A 215 11.35 -21.70 -11.70
C ARG A 215 12.83 -21.34 -11.68
N ASP A 216 13.18 -20.22 -11.05
CA ASP A 216 14.49 -19.65 -11.10
C ASP A 216 15.31 -19.94 -9.81
N GLY A 217 14.65 -20.42 -8.74
CA GLY A 217 15.28 -20.68 -7.44
C GLY A 217 15.81 -19.41 -6.77
N MET A 218 15.26 -18.24 -7.13
CA MET A 218 15.72 -16.93 -6.66
C MET A 218 14.74 -16.33 -5.66
N SER A 219 15.28 -15.57 -4.71
CA SER A 219 14.50 -14.70 -3.84
C SER A 219 14.22 -13.33 -4.53
N ILE A 220 13.27 -12.56 -3.99
CA ILE A 220 13.04 -11.17 -4.42
C ILE A 220 14.33 -10.34 -4.22
N VAL A 221 15.05 -10.58 -3.11
CA VAL A 221 16.33 -9.93 -2.82
C VAL A 221 17.36 -10.22 -3.90
N ASP A 222 17.48 -11.49 -4.36
CA ASP A 222 18.42 -11.87 -5.40
C ASP A 222 18.08 -11.19 -6.73
N LYS A 223 16.79 -11.16 -7.09
CA LYS A 223 16.34 -10.47 -8.30
C LYS A 223 16.63 -8.97 -8.27
N MET A 224 16.43 -8.33 -7.12
CA MET A 224 16.81 -6.93 -6.97
C MET A 224 18.31 -6.68 -7.09
N ARG A 225 19.14 -7.57 -6.53
CA ARG A 225 20.59 -7.46 -6.68
C ARG A 225 21.03 -7.57 -8.14
N GLU A 226 20.43 -8.50 -8.88
CA GLU A 226 20.64 -8.64 -10.33
C GLU A 226 20.33 -7.34 -11.08
N VAL A 227 19.17 -6.73 -10.81
CA VAL A 227 18.73 -5.50 -11.49
C VAL A 227 19.57 -4.29 -11.12
N TYR A 228 19.88 -4.10 -9.82
CA TYR A 228 20.62 -2.91 -9.37
C TYR A 228 22.13 -2.99 -9.52
N LYS A 229 22.72 -4.20 -9.53
CA LYS A 229 24.15 -4.36 -9.65
C LYS A 229 24.61 -4.73 -11.07
N GLY A 230 23.70 -5.15 -11.94
CA GLY A 230 24.03 -5.62 -13.27
C GLY A 230 24.87 -6.90 -13.28
N GLU A 231 24.76 -7.71 -12.19
CA GLU A 231 25.46 -9.00 -12.02
C GLU A 231 24.47 -10.16 -12.08
#